data_60f711fe6237ff0781dec8f167a42010
#
_entry.id   60f711fe6237ff0781dec8f167a42010
#
_cell.length_a   1.000
_cell.length_b   1.000
_cell.length_c   1.000
_cell.angle_alpha   90.00
_cell.angle_beta   90.00
_cell.angle_gamma   90.00
#
_symmetry.space_group_name_H-M   'P 1'
#
loop_
_entity.id
_entity.type
_entity.pdbx_description
1 polymer ?
#
loop_
_entity_poly.entity_id
_entity_poly.type
_entity_poly.pdbx_seq_one_letter_code
_entity_poly.pdbx_strand_id
1 'polypeptide(L)'
;MQRRRAVRAAGLGVVGALALAGCASEPQSAGEAWHQARTQLDEAETVRLETAYTTGRQGPQSVRWDVAGRLDGGDAESKGVMQVGRDSHITMESRQVGEDVFVRVDVDGSDVPDDVQVMYSDPQWRRVPAGEGQEPPLKSLLDQVGLPAADALDGAQVRAEEVDWDGGTAYRYAVPEEVADAAMAEGDATRVHSFTVDDDGELVALTVDDGRATQQYALSDWNQIEPAEAPEEVAE
;
A
#
# COMPACT_ATOMS: atom_id res chain seq x y z
N MET A 1 5.47 51.20 60.37
CA MET A 1 5.89 52.41 59.63
C MET A 1 6.51 52.05 58.30
N GLN A 2 6.19 52.79 57.32
CA GLN A 2 6.63 52.89 55.93
C GLN A 2 5.82 52.04 54.89
N ARG A 3 4.93 52.79 54.27
CA ARG A 3 4.24 52.50 53.01
C ARG A 3 5.25 52.57 51.86
N ARG A 4 5.23 51.56 50.94
CA ARG A 4 5.76 51.76 49.58
C ARG A 4 4.71 51.39 48.54
N ARG A 5 4.47 52.36 47.69
CA ARG A 5 3.46 52.40 46.65
C ARG A 5 3.83 51.45 45.50
N ALA A 6 2.84 50.71 45.03
CA ALA A 6 2.92 49.93 43.80
C ALA A 6 2.74 50.85 42.58
N VAL A 7 3.66 50.74 41.63
CA VAL A 7 3.53 51.33 40.31
C VAL A 7 3.00 50.24 39.38
N ARG A 8 1.80 50.47 38.85
CA ARG A 8 1.22 49.67 37.79
C ARG A 8 1.81 50.14 36.46
N ALA A 9 2.55 49.27 35.76
CA ALA A 9 2.89 49.44 34.36
C ALA A 9 1.91 48.60 33.53
N ALA A 10 1.04 49.28 32.78
CA ALA A 10 0.16 48.67 31.80
C ALA A 10 1.00 48.47 30.51
N GLY A 11 1.35 47.22 30.22
CA GLY A 11 1.92 46.81 28.94
C GLY A 11 0.82 46.39 27.99
N LEU A 12 0.53 47.17 26.96
CA LEU A 12 -0.25 46.77 25.82
C LEU A 12 0.56 45.75 25.01
N GLY A 13 0.25 44.48 25.16
CA GLY A 13 0.71 43.42 24.25
C GLY A 13 -0.16 43.40 22.99
N VAL A 14 0.37 43.89 21.89
CA VAL A 14 -0.20 43.65 20.56
C VAL A 14 0.05 42.20 20.23
N VAL A 15 -0.97 41.36 20.35
CA VAL A 15 -0.97 40.01 19.84
C VAL A 15 -1.16 40.10 18.33
N GLY A 16 -0.06 40.09 17.59
CA GLY A 16 -0.04 39.88 16.15
C GLY A 16 -0.45 38.44 15.89
N ALA A 17 -1.70 38.23 15.49
CA ALA A 17 -2.12 36.99 14.86
C ALA A 17 -1.41 36.90 13.50
N LEU A 18 -0.28 36.20 13.44
CA LEU A 18 0.25 35.68 12.21
C LEU A 18 -0.72 34.59 11.74
N ALA A 19 -1.65 34.95 10.88
CA ALA A 19 -2.34 34.01 10.05
C ALA A 19 -1.27 33.36 9.16
N LEU A 20 -0.81 32.18 9.51
CA LEU A 20 -0.19 31.25 8.59
C LEU A 20 -1.28 30.89 7.58
N ALA A 21 -1.43 31.70 6.53
CA ALA A 21 -2.04 31.25 5.32
C ALA A 21 -1.08 30.18 4.78
N GLY A 22 -1.35 28.92 5.11
CA GLY A 22 -0.78 27.79 4.42
C GLY A 22 -1.12 28.02 2.96
N CYS A 23 -0.13 28.24 2.12
CA CYS A 23 -0.29 28.14 0.69
C CYS A 23 -0.67 26.69 0.44
N ALA A 24 -1.96 26.40 0.34
CA ALA A 24 -2.40 25.16 -0.29
C ALA A 24 -1.85 25.24 -1.71
N SER A 25 -0.87 24.43 -2.02
CA SER A 25 -0.35 24.29 -3.37
C SER A 25 -1.52 23.87 -4.26
N GLU A 26 -1.69 24.52 -5.39
CA GLU A 26 -2.69 24.11 -6.36
C GLU A 26 -2.33 22.69 -6.82
N PRO A 27 -3.29 21.73 -6.85
CA PRO A 27 -2.99 20.38 -7.26
C PRO A 27 -2.40 20.34 -8.66
N GLN A 28 -1.44 19.45 -8.88
CA GLN A 28 -0.84 19.23 -10.20
C GLN A 28 -1.91 18.81 -11.22
N SER A 29 -1.63 18.97 -12.51
CA SER A 29 -2.46 18.34 -13.53
C SER A 29 -2.37 16.81 -13.45
N ALA A 30 -3.40 16.10 -13.91
CA ALA A 30 -3.39 14.63 -13.90
C ALA A 30 -2.20 14.04 -14.68
N GLY A 31 -1.81 14.67 -15.80
CA GLY A 31 -0.64 14.24 -16.58
C GLY A 31 0.66 14.40 -15.81
N GLU A 32 0.90 15.55 -15.18
CA GLU A 32 2.11 15.78 -14.37
C GLU A 32 2.17 14.83 -13.17
N ALA A 33 1.06 14.68 -12.42
CA ALA A 33 0.99 13.79 -11.27
C ALA A 33 1.22 12.33 -11.68
N TRP A 34 0.64 11.88 -12.81
CA TRP A 34 0.83 10.52 -13.29
C TRP A 34 2.26 10.28 -13.81
N HIS A 35 2.82 11.25 -14.53
CA HIS A 35 4.22 11.14 -14.99
C HIS A 35 5.18 10.99 -13.81
N GLN A 36 4.99 11.78 -12.74
CA GLN A 36 5.79 11.67 -11.51
C GLN A 36 5.57 10.31 -10.83
N ALA A 37 4.33 9.85 -10.69
CA ALA A 37 3.99 8.56 -10.11
C ALA A 37 4.62 7.38 -10.90
N ARG A 38 4.60 7.44 -12.23
CA ARG A 38 5.25 6.44 -13.08
C ARG A 38 6.76 6.46 -12.94
N THR A 39 7.38 7.64 -12.92
CA THR A 39 8.82 7.79 -12.69
C THR A 39 9.21 7.18 -11.33
N GLN A 40 8.43 7.44 -10.29
CA GLN A 40 8.65 6.85 -8.97
C GLN A 40 8.56 5.31 -8.99
N LEU A 41 7.53 4.73 -9.64
CA LEU A 41 7.39 3.29 -9.80
C LEU A 41 8.55 2.66 -10.59
N ASP A 42 9.05 3.35 -11.61
CA ASP A 42 10.11 2.85 -12.49
C ASP A 42 11.52 2.98 -11.87
N GLU A 43 11.73 3.97 -10.99
CA GLU A 43 13.04 4.28 -10.37
C GLU A 43 13.19 3.76 -8.94
N ALA A 44 12.09 3.45 -8.26
CA ALA A 44 12.14 2.94 -6.89
C ALA A 44 12.77 1.55 -6.83
N GLU A 45 13.62 1.32 -5.84
CA GLU A 45 14.21 0.02 -5.56
C GLU A 45 13.30 -0.83 -4.66
N THR A 46 12.67 -0.18 -3.66
CA THR A 46 11.83 -0.86 -2.68
C THR A 46 10.54 -0.09 -2.40
N VAL A 47 9.50 -0.80 -2.00
CA VAL A 47 8.21 -0.22 -1.58
C VAL A 47 7.48 -1.18 -0.63
N ARG A 48 6.61 -0.64 0.20
CA ARG A 48 5.56 -1.38 0.91
C ARG A 48 4.24 -1.23 0.16
N LEU A 49 3.55 -2.35 -0.05
CA LEU A 49 2.24 -2.41 -0.66
C LEU A 49 1.26 -3.09 0.30
N GLU A 50 0.21 -2.39 0.67
CA GLU A 50 -0.89 -2.95 1.44
C GLU A 50 -2.16 -3.01 0.58
N THR A 51 -2.89 -4.12 0.68
CA THR A 51 -4.20 -4.26 0.05
C THR A 51 -5.17 -5.02 0.93
N ALA A 52 -6.44 -4.69 0.82
CA ALA A 52 -7.51 -5.42 1.48
C ALA A 52 -8.70 -5.58 0.53
N TYR A 53 -9.23 -6.78 0.45
CA TYR A 53 -10.41 -7.08 -0.36
C TYR A 53 -11.30 -8.12 0.32
N THR A 54 -12.55 -8.14 -0.08
CA THR A 54 -13.51 -9.11 0.42
C THR A 54 -13.83 -10.10 -0.69
N THR A 55 -13.58 -11.38 -0.45
CA THR A 55 -13.94 -12.44 -1.37
C THR A 55 -15.20 -13.15 -0.87
N GLY A 56 -16.02 -13.66 -1.78
CA GLY A 56 -16.88 -14.77 -1.44
C GLY A 56 -18.29 -14.78 -1.95
N ARG A 57 -18.63 -15.92 -2.55
CA ARG A 57 -19.99 -16.40 -2.78
C ARG A 57 -20.58 -17.13 -1.57
N GLN A 58 -19.79 -17.46 -0.55
CA GLN A 58 -20.19 -18.28 0.62
C GLN A 58 -20.07 -17.55 1.97
N GLY A 59 -20.03 -16.22 1.96
CA GLY A 59 -19.89 -15.36 3.12
C GLY A 59 -18.70 -14.43 2.97
N PRO A 60 -18.68 -13.28 3.66
CA PRO A 60 -17.59 -12.33 3.54
C PRO A 60 -16.32 -12.93 4.13
N GLN A 61 -15.37 -13.28 3.27
CA GLN A 61 -13.99 -13.52 3.65
C GLN A 61 -13.23 -12.24 3.35
N SER A 62 -12.68 -11.60 4.36
CA SER A 62 -11.77 -10.47 4.16
C SER A 62 -10.36 -11.00 4.08
N VAL A 63 -9.61 -10.50 3.10
CA VAL A 63 -8.19 -10.77 2.94
C VAL A 63 -7.45 -9.44 3.01
N ARG A 64 -6.41 -9.39 3.81
CA ARG A 64 -5.46 -8.28 3.86
C ARG A 64 -4.08 -8.82 3.54
N TRP A 65 -3.39 -8.13 2.67
CA TRP A 65 -1.99 -8.38 2.36
C TRP A 65 -1.17 -7.13 2.64
N ASP A 66 -0.01 -7.34 3.25
CA ASP A 66 1.06 -6.37 3.44
C ASP A 66 2.32 -7.01 2.86
N VAL A 67 2.92 -6.37 1.87
CA VAL A 67 4.13 -6.85 1.20
C VAL A 67 5.14 -5.72 1.18
N ALA A 68 6.34 -5.97 1.68
CA ALA A 68 7.43 -5.01 1.68
C ALA A 68 8.67 -5.63 1.05
N GLY A 69 9.32 -4.94 0.13
CA GLY A 69 10.51 -5.50 -0.51
C GLY A 69 10.91 -4.81 -1.80
N ARG A 70 11.77 -5.47 -2.56
CA ARG A 70 12.28 -4.97 -3.83
C ARG A 70 11.23 -5.06 -4.93
N LEU A 71 11.13 -4.01 -5.75
CA LEU A 71 10.22 -3.97 -6.90
C LEU A 71 10.67 -4.91 -8.02
N ASP A 72 11.98 -5.04 -8.27
CA ASP A 72 12.55 -5.88 -9.31
C ASP A 72 12.60 -7.38 -8.94
N GLY A 73 12.09 -7.72 -7.76
CA GLY A 73 12.18 -9.04 -7.19
C GLY A 73 13.42 -9.24 -6.32
N GLY A 74 13.50 -10.36 -5.66
CA GLY A 74 14.55 -10.64 -4.68
C GLY A 74 14.03 -10.55 -3.25
N ASP A 75 14.71 -9.80 -2.39
CA ASP A 75 14.35 -9.75 -0.97
C ASP A 75 13.00 -9.10 -0.75
N ALA A 76 12.11 -9.83 -0.08
CA ALA A 76 10.77 -9.37 0.25
C ALA A 76 10.22 -10.07 1.49
N GLU A 77 9.38 -9.37 2.23
CA GLU A 77 8.56 -9.94 3.30
C GLU A 77 7.09 -9.73 2.98
N SER A 78 6.26 -10.72 3.27
CA SER A 78 4.82 -10.53 3.16
C SER A 78 4.08 -11.10 4.36
N LYS A 79 2.91 -10.50 4.64
CA LYS A 79 1.96 -10.98 5.62
C LYS A 79 0.56 -10.91 5.06
N GLY A 80 -0.06 -12.08 4.89
CA GLY A 80 -1.46 -12.22 4.52
C GLY A 80 -2.29 -12.62 5.73
N VAL A 81 -3.44 -11.97 5.92
CA VAL A 81 -4.43 -12.36 6.93
C VAL A 81 -5.75 -12.58 6.22
N MET A 82 -6.25 -13.81 6.27
CA MET A 82 -7.54 -14.21 5.72
C MET A 82 -8.50 -14.51 6.86
N GLN A 83 -9.60 -13.78 6.94
CA GLN A 83 -10.69 -14.11 7.87
C GLN A 83 -11.52 -15.26 7.32
N VAL A 84 -11.70 -16.29 8.12
CA VAL A 84 -12.51 -17.48 7.82
C VAL A 84 -13.66 -17.53 8.80
N GLY A 85 -14.90 -17.39 8.31
CA GLY A 85 -16.06 -17.30 9.19
C GLY A 85 -16.09 -16.02 10.03
N ARG A 86 -16.53 -16.13 11.30
CA ARG A 86 -16.69 -14.97 12.19
C ARG A 86 -15.51 -14.78 13.13
N ASP A 87 -14.99 -15.88 13.66
CA ASP A 87 -14.07 -15.88 14.80
C ASP A 87 -12.74 -16.58 14.47
N SER A 88 -12.45 -16.80 13.18
CA SER A 88 -11.26 -17.52 12.76
C SER A 88 -10.50 -16.77 11.69
N HIS A 89 -9.17 -16.89 11.72
CA HIS A 89 -8.31 -16.33 10.69
C HIS A 89 -7.10 -17.25 10.41
N ILE A 90 -6.61 -17.14 9.20
CA ILE A 90 -5.37 -17.76 8.76
C ILE A 90 -4.39 -16.64 8.47
N THR A 91 -3.26 -16.66 9.14
CA THR A 91 -2.13 -15.76 8.88
C THR A 91 -1.08 -16.53 8.11
N MET A 92 -0.68 -16.00 6.97
CA MET A 92 0.43 -16.51 6.17
C MET A 92 1.52 -15.44 6.11
N GLU A 93 2.73 -15.81 6.49
CA GLU A 93 3.90 -14.94 6.39
C GLU A 93 4.90 -15.60 5.44
N SER A 94 5.52 -14.80 4.58
CA SER A 94 6.64 -15.27 3.76
C SER A 94 7.81 -14.31 3.85
N ARG A 95 9.01 -14.87 3.66
CA ARG A 95 10.26 -14.13 3.49
C ARG A 95 10.99 -14.68 2.30
N GLN A 96 11.36 -13.83 1.40
CA GLN A 96 12.26 -14.17 0.31
C GLN A 96 13.61 -13.51 0.57
N VAL A 97 14.67 -14.31 0.55
CA VAL A 97 16.06 -13.88 0.74
C VAL A 97 16.88 -14.43 -0.42
N GLY A 98 17.12 -13.61 -1.43
CA GLY A 98 17.70 -14.07 -2.68
C GLY A 98 16.79 -15.10 -3.38
N GLU A 99 17.30 -16.33 -3.57
CA GLU A 99 16.56 -17.44 -4.19
C GLU A 99 15.77 -18.29 -3.18
N ASP A 100 15.96 -18.06 -1.89
CA ASP A 100 15.35 -18.84 -0.82
C ASP A 100 14.02 -18.21 -0.40
N VAL A 101 12.98 -19.03 -0.33
CA VAL A 101 11.66 -18.62 0.16
C VAL A 101 11.31 -19.41 1.41
N PHE A 102 10.92 -18.70 2.44
CA PHE A 102 10.47 -19.23 3.73
C PHE A 102 9.00 -18.86 3.93
N VAL A 103 8.20 -19.81 4.42
CA VAL A 103 6.77 -19.60 4.66
C VAL A 103 6.44 -20.08 6.06
N ARG A 104 5.58 -19.32 6.74
CA ARG A 104 4.97 -19.70 8.02
C ARG A 104 3.46 -19.49 7.91
N VAL A 105 2.70 -20.47 8.37
CA VAL A 105 1.23 -20.40 8.41
C VAL A 105 0.79 -20.60 9.85
N ASP A 106 -0.07 -19.70 10.31
CA ASP A 106 -0.70 -19.77 11.64
C ASP A 106 -2.23 -19.76 11.45
N VAL A 107 -2.90 -20.63 12.18
CA VAL A 107 -4.35 -20.82 12.08
C VAL A 107 -4.97 -20.65 13.46
N ASP A 108 -5.82 -19.66 13.60
CA ASP A 108 -6.51 -19.37 14.85
C ASP A 108 -8.04 -19.37 14.66
N GLY A 109 -8.73 -19.95 15.64
CA GLY A 109 -10.19 -20.00 15.71
C GLY A 109 -10.81 -21.35 15.43
N SER A 110 -12.13 -21.43 15.62
CA SER A 110 -12.89 -22.70 15.60
C SER A 110 -13.61 -22.98 14.27
N ASP A 111 -13.67 -22.01 13.37
CA ASP A 111 -14.40 -22.14 12.08
C ASP A 111 -13.52 -22.74 10.98
N VAL A 112 -12.26 -23.04 11.29
CA VAL A 112 -11.33 -23.70 10.37
C VAL A 112 -11.48 -25.21 10.49
N PRO A 113 -11.51 -25.98 9.38
CA PRO A 113 -11.61 -27.43 9.42
C PRO A 113 -10.50 -28.07 10.27
N ASP A 114 -10.84 -29.11 11.03
CA ASP A 114 -9.94 -29.79 11.98
C ASP A 114 -8.64 -30.28 11.32
N ASP A 115 -8.71 -30.77 10.09
CA ASP A 115 -7.56 -31.24 9.32
C ASP A 115 -6.58 -30.10 8.99
N VAL A 116 -7.09 -28.90 8.73
CA VAL A 116 -6.27 -27.69 8.51
C VAL A 116 -5.68 -27.23 9.84
N GLN A 117 -6.46 -27.22 10.93
CA GLN A 117 -5.95 -26.87 12.25
C GLN A 117 -4.80 -27.80 12.68
N VAL A 118 -4.96 -29.14 12.49
CA VAL A 118 -3.92 -30.11 12.82
C VAL A 118 -2.65 -29.92 11.97
N MET A 119 -2.83 -29.60 10.67
CA MET A 119 -1.71 -29.39 9.76
C MET A 119 -0.84 -28.19 10.15
N TYR A 120 -1.44 -27.13 10.71
CA TYR A 120 -0.79 -25.87 11.08
C TYR A 120 -0.83 -25.60 12.59
N SER A 121 -0.94 -26.65 13.42
CA SER A 121 -0.98 -26.53 14.88
C SER A 121 0.31 -25.98 15.51
N ASP A 122 1.40 -26.01 14.78
CA ASP A 122 2.71 -25.50 15.20
C ASP A 122 3.27 -24.58 14.10
N PRO A 123 3.10 -23.25 14.22
CA PRO A 123 3.49 -22.30 13.21
C PRO A 123 5.01 -22.14 13.16
N GLN A 124 5.67 -23.00 12.38
CA GLN A 124 7.10 -22.95 12.14
C GLN A 124 7.42 -22.43 10.76
N TRP A 125 8.55 -21.74 10.61
CA TRP A 125 9.09 -21.39 9.32
C TRP A 125 9.53 -22.65 8.57
N ARG A 126 9.17 -22.75 7.31
CA ARG A 126 9.57 -23.83 6.42
C ARG A 126 10.14 -23.25 5.14
N ARG A 127 11.24 -23.81 4.68
CA ARG A 127 11.80 -23.44 3.37
C ARG A 127 10.98 -24.10 2.27
N VAL A 128 10.60 -23.32 1.27
CA VAL A 128 9.94 -23.83 0.07
C VAL A 128 11.00 -24.45 -0.83
N PRO A 129 10.79 -25.68 -1.40
CA PRO A 129 11.74 -26.33 -2.27
C PRO A 129 12.12 -25.47 -3.49
N ALA A 130 13.39 -25.47 -3.83
CA ALA A 130 13.89 -24.76 -5.01
C ALA A 130 13.21 -25.28 -6.29
N GLY A 131 12.74 -24.37 -7.15
CA GLY A 131 12.07 -24.70 -8.41
C GLY A 131 10.55 -24.79 -8.34
N GLU A 132 9.95 -24.80 -7.15
CA GLU A 132 8.52 -24.52 -6.97
C GLU A 132 8.31 -22.99 -6.92
N GLY A 133 9.00 -22.29 -7.84
CA GLY A 133 9.30 -20.88 -7.85
C GLY A 133 8.06 -20.03 -7.62
N GLN A 134 8.01 -19.39 -6.48
CA GLN A 134 7.12 -18.27 -6.31
C GLN A 134 7.88 -17.04 -6.84
N GLU A 135 7.32 -16.42 -7.86
CA GLU A 135 7.73 -15.06 -8.20
C GLU A 135 7.57 -14.18 -6.95
N PRO A 136 8.43 -13.16 -6.77
CA PRO A 136 8.30 -12.25 -5.66
C PRO A 136 6.85 -11.70 -5.61
N PRO A 137 6.16 -11.80 -4.47
CA PRO A 137 4.76 -11.41 -4.40
C PRO A 137 4.48 -10.00 -4.92
N LEU A 138 5.40 -9.07 -4.67
CA LEU A 138 5.26 -7.67 -5.07
C LEU A 138 5.31 -7.50 -6.58
N LYS A 139 6.27 -8.12 -7.24
CA LYS A 139 6.38 -8.09 -8.70
C LYS A 139 5.14 -8.72 -9.37
N SER A 140 4.71 -9.88 -8.90
CA SER A 140 3.55 -10.56 -9.49
C SER A 140 2.24 -9.79 -9.29
N LEU A 141 2.12 -9.02 -8.20
CA LEU A 141 0.97 -8.15 -7.97
C LEU A 141 0.95 -6.97 -8.95
N LEU A 142 2.09 -6.32 -9.16
CA LEU A 142 2.21 -5.16 -10.04
C LEU A 142 2.16 -5.55 -11.53
N ASP A 143 2.76 -6.68 -11.90
CA ASP A 143 2.74 -7.20 -13.29
C ASP A 143 1.33 -7.57 -13.77
N GLN A 144 0.36 -7.77 -12.86
CA GLN A 144 -1.04 -8.02 -13.20
C GLN A 144 -1.87 -6.75 -13.40
N VAL A 145 -1.30 -5.59 -13.13
CA VAL A 145 -1.99 -4.31 -13.27
C VAL A 145 -1.61 -3.65 -14.59
N GLY A 146 -2.60 -3.40 -15.43
CA GLY A 146 -2.43 -2.60 -16.65
C GLY A 146 -2.13 -1.14 -16.31
N LEU A 147 -0.85 -0.83 -16.06
CA LEU A 147 -0.42 0.53 -15.73
C LEU A 147 -0.35 1.38 -17.01
N PRO A 148 -1.08 2.52 -17.11
CA PRO A 148 -0.96 3.43 -18.24
C PRO A 148 0.48 3.91 -18.46
N ALA A 149 0.86 4.20 -19.70
CA ALA A 149 2.15 4.82 -20.02
C ALA A 149 2.31 6.17 -19.29
N ALA A 150 3.53 6.59 -19.04
CA ALA A 150 3.81 7.81 -18.26
C ALA A 150 3.15 9.08 -18.85
N ASP A 151 3.00 9.15 -20.16
CA ASP A 151 2.39 10.25 -20.91
C ASP A 151 0.89 10.03 -21.24
N ALA A 152 0.31 8.93 -20.78
CA ALA A 152 -1.04 8.54 -21.16
C ALA A 152 -2.14 9.52 -20.69
N LEU A 153 -1.85 10.34 -19.68
CA LEU A 153 -2.77 11.34 -19.15
C LEU A 153 -2.42 12.78 -19.59
N ASP A 154 -1.48 12.95 -20.53
CA ASP A 154 -1.11 14.27 -21.04
C ASP A 154 -2.30 14.93 -21.72
N GLY A 155 -2.63 16.15 -21.25
CA GLY A 155 -3.77 16.90 -21.77
C GLY A 155 -5.14 16.38 -21.34
N ALA A 156 -5.22 15.31 -20.55
CA ALA A 156 -6.47 14.82 -20.01
C ALA A 156 -7.08 15.86 -19.04
N GLN A 157 -8.38 16.13 -19.20
CA GLN A 157 -9.09 17.08 -18.33
C GLN A 157 -9.67 16.36 -17.10
N VAL A 158 -8.81 15.76 -16.31
CA VAL A 158 -9.15 15.09 -15.06
C VAL A 158 -8.92 16.06 -13.91
N ARG A 159 -9.92 16.19 -13.04
CA ARG A 159 -9.80 17.02 -11.84
C ARG A 159 -9.21 16.20 -10.71
N ALA A 160 -8.33 16.84 -9.96
CA ALA A 160 -7.91 16.36 -8.65
C ALA A 160 -9.08 16.39 -7.67
N GLU A 161 -9.29 15.33 -6.95
CA GLU A 161 -10.17 15.25 -5.80
C GLU A 161 -9.30 15.23 -4.54
N GLU A 162 -9.46 16.25 -3.70
CA GLU A 162 -8.78 16.28 -2.40
C GLU A 162 -9.36 15.20 -1.49
N VAL A 163 -8.49 14.41 -0.89
CA VAL A 163 -8.84 13.31 0.03
C VAL A 163 -7.96 13.37 1.27
N ASP A 164 -8.49 12.89 2.40
CA ASP A 164 -7.68 12.66 3.60
C ASP A 164 -6.92 11.34 3.43
N TRP A 165 -5.62 11.38 3.65
CA TRP A 165 -4.75 10.21 3.55
C TRP A 165 -3.75 10.21 4.68
N ASP A 166 -3.81 9.22 5.56
CA ASP A 166 -2.95 9.07 6.74
C ASP A 166 -2.83 10.34 7.61
N GLY A 167 -3.94 11.10 7.71
CA GLY A 167 -4.01 12.36 8.46
C GLY A 167 -3.37 13.56 7.77
N GLY A 168 -2.97 13.42 6.51
CA GLY A 168 -2.52 14.49 5.62
C GLY A 168 -3.48 14.74 4.46
N THR A 169 -3.13 15.66 3.57
CA THR A 169 -3.86 15.94 2.34
C THR A 169 -3.25 15.16 1.20
N ALA A 170 -4.08 14.51 0.39
CA ALA A 170 -3.66 13.88 -0.85
C ALA A 170 -4.65 14.21 -1.98
N TYR A 171 -4.25 13.94 -3.22
CA TYR A 171 -5.03 14.24 -4.42
C TYR A 171 -5.26 12.97 -5.22
N ARG A 172 -6.53 12.63 -5.40
CA ARG A 172 -6.95 11.48 -6.20
C ARG A 172 -7.36 11.92 -7.60
N TYR A 173 -6.92 11.16 -8.61
CA TYR A 173 -7.19 11.37 -10.01
C TYR A 173 -7.84 10.11 -10.60
N ALA A 174 -9.03 10.26 -11.21
CA ALA A 174 -9.64 9.18 -11.96
C ALA A 174 -8.89 8.97 -13.28
N VAL A 175 -8.64 7.71 -13.64
CA VAL A 175 -8.08 7.36 -14.95
C VAL A 175 -9.25 7.21 -15.94
N PRO A 176 -9.27 7.93 -17.08
CA PRO A 176 -10.30 7.75 -18.10
C PRO A 176 -10.35 6.29 -18.58
N GLU A 177 -11.57 5.77 -18.82
CA GLU A 177 -11.76 4.36 -19.16
C GLU A 177 -11.00 3.98 -20.45
N GLU A 178 -10.99 4.85 -21.45
CA GLU A 178 -10.23 4.64 -22.68
C GLU A 178 -8.72 4.56 -22.48
N VAL A 179 -8.18 5.27 -21.48
CA VAL A 179 -6.75 5.22 -21.13
C VAL A 179 -6.45 3.93 -20.37
N ALA A 180 -7.30 3.56 -19.41
CA ALA A 180 -7.18 2.34 -18.65
C ALA A 180 -7.28 1.10 -19.55
N ASP A 181 -8.25 1.06 -20.47
CA ASP A 181 -8.43 -0.03 -21.42
C ASP A 181 -7.27 -0.13 -22.42
N ALA A 182 -6.71 1.00 -22.85
CA ALA A 182 -5.55 1.02 -23.76
C ALA A 182 -4.27 0.53 -23.08
N ALA A 183 -4.19 0.59 -21.75
CA ALA A 183 -3.05 0.12 -20.99
C ALA A 183 -3.06 -1.39 -20.75
N MET A 184 -4.22 -2.05 -20.91
CA MET A 184 -4.36 -3.50 -20.69
C MET A 184 -3.63 -4.29 -21.80
N ALA A 185 -2.66 -5.10 -21.41
CA ALA A 185 -2.05 -6.08 -22.29
C ALA A 185 -2.87 -7.39 -22.30
N GLU A 186 -2.57 -8.26 -23.28
CA GLU A 186 -3.20 -9.58 -23.32
C GLU A 186 -2.72 -10.43 -22.12
N GLY A 187 -3.62 -10.71 -21.20
CA GLY A 187 -3.35 -11.46 -19.98
C GLY A 187 -3.40 -10.62 -18.69
N ASP A 188 -3.49 -9.31 -18.79
CA ASP A 188 -3.68 -8.46 -17.61
C ASP A 188 -5.06 -8.75 -16.97
N ALA A 189 -5.06 -8.82 -15.62
CA ALA A 189 -6.26 -9.16 -14.88
C ALA A 189 -7.00 -7.91 -14.37
N THR A 190 -6.28 -6.81 -14.18
CA THR A 190 -6.79 -5.60 -13.52
C THR A 190 -6.34 -4.33 -14.23
N ARG A 191 -7.18 -3.32 -14.21
CA ARG A 191 -6.91 -1.98 -14.75
C ARG A 191 -6.85 -0.93 -13.66
N VAL A 192 -6.09 0.13 -13.87
CA VAL A 192 -6.06 1.27 -12.96
C VAL A 192 -7.32 2.10 -13.14
N HIS A 193 -8.11 2.24 -12.08
CA HIS A 193 -9.29 3.06 -12.04
C HIS A 193 -8.99 4.50 -11.58
N SER A 194 -8.11 4.63 -10.57
CA SER A 194 -7.61 5.92 -10.10
C SER A 194 -6.25 5.75 -9.43
N PHE A 195 -5.54 6.87 -9.31
CA PHE A 195 -4.33 6.95 -8.50
C PHE A 195 -4.41 8.12 -7.55
N THR A 196 -3.67 8.06 -6.45
CA THR A 196 -3.62 9.10 -5.42
C THR A 196 -2.17 9.46 -5.17
N VAL A 197 -1.87 10.73 -5.16
CA VAL A 197 -0.57 11.28 -4.75
C VAL A 197 -0.77 12.17 -3.53
N ASP A 198 0.21 12.23 -2.65
CA ASP A 198 0.22 13.14 -1.51
C ASP A 198 0.53 14.59 -1.94
N ASP A 199 0.68 15.49 -0.99
CA ASP A 199 0.98 16.90 -1.21
C ASP A 199 2.42 17.16 -1.73
N ASP A 200 3.33 16.20 -1.57
CA ASP A 200 4.67 16.20 -2.15
C ASP A 200 4.70 15.58 -3.56
N GLY A 201 3.60 15.00 -4.02
CA GLY A 201 3.43 14.33 -5.32
C GLY A 201 3.90 12.88 -5.32
N GLU A 202 4.14 12.28 -4.14
CA GLU A 202 4.47 10.87 -4.02
C GLU A 202 3.23 10.00 -4.24
N LEU A 203 3.37 8.93 -5.02
CA LEU A 203 2.29 7.97 -5.22
C LEU A 203 2.01 7.18 -3.95
N VAL A 204 0.82 7.35 -3.37
CA VAL A 204 0.41 6.69 -2.13
C VAL A 204 -0.68 5.65 -2.32
N ALA A 205 -1.42 5.67 -3.43
CA ALA A 205 -2.36 4.61 -3.73
C ALA A 205 -2.66 4.44 -5.22
N LEU A 206 -2.94 3.18 -5.59
CA LEU A 206 -3.59 2.79 -6.83
C LEU A 206 -4.94 2.14 -6.49
N THR A 207 -6.00 2.58 -7.14
CA THR A 207 -7.28 1.86 -7.12
C THR A 207 -7.40 1.08 -8.42
N VAL A 208 -7.56 -0.23 -8.31
CA VAL A 208 -7.61 -1.14 -9.45
C VAL A 208 -8.97 -1.84 -9.53
N ASP A 209 -9.37 -2.22 -10.72
CA ASP A 209 -10.65 -2.88 -11.01
C ASP A 209 -10.39 -4.14 -11.85
N ASP A 210 -10.83 -5.30 -11.35
CA ASP A 210 -10.74 -6.60 -12.02
C ASP A 210 -12.03 -6.96 -12.79
N GLY A 211 -12.95 -5.99 -12.96
CA GLY A 211 -14.26 -6.17 -13.57
C GLY A 211 -15.29 -6.82 -12.63
N ARG A 212 -14.93 -7.18 -11.39
CA ARG A 212 -15.80 -7.75 -10.36
C ARG A 212 -15.81 -6.94 -9.09
N ALA A 213 -14.67 -6.37 -8.73
CA ALA A 213 -14.47 -5.58 -7.54
C ALA A 213 -13.38 -4.54 -7.76
N THR A 214 -13.53 -3.43 -7.06
CA THR A 214 -12.48 -2.41 -6.97
C THR A 214 -11.65 -2.69 -5.74
N GLN A 215 -10.33 -2.70 -5.90
CA GLN A 215 -9.36 -2.88 -4.83
C GLN A 215 -8.45 -1.68 -4.74
N GLN A 216 -7.99 -1.37 -3.53
CA GLN A 216 -7.01 -0.33 -3.30
C GLN A 216 -5.68 -0.95 -2.90
N TYR A 217 -4.62 -0.53 -3.57
CA TYR A 217 -3.25 -0.79 -3.21
C TYR A 217 -2.69 0.49 -2.59
N ALA A 218 -2.46 0.47 -1.28
CA ALA A 218 -1.76 1.54 -0.58
C ALA A 218 -0.25 1.31 -0.72
N LEU A 219 0.50 2.37 -1.00
CA LEU A 219 1.94 2.33 -1.26
C LEU A 219 2.64 3.27 -0.28
N SER A 220 3.71 2.80 0.34
CA SER A 220 4.49 3.55 1.33
C SER A 220 5.92 3.07 1.42
N ASP A 221 6.71 3.69 2.29
CA ASP A 221 8.10 3.30 2.61
C ASP A 221 9.00 3.19 1.36
N TRP A 222 8.79 4.08 0.37
CA TRP A 222 9.54 4.12 -0.87
C TRP A 222 11.05 4.25 -0.60
N ASN A 223 11.83 3.27 -1.12
CA ASN A 223 13.29 3.21 -0.95
C ASN A 223 13.77 3.15 0.51
N GLN A 224 12.88 2.72 1.45
CA GLN A 224 13.18 2.66 2.88
C GLN A 224 13.11 1.23 3.44
N ILE A 225 12.78 0.23 2.62
CA ILE A 225 12.70 -1.16 3.07
C ILE A 225 14.10 -1.75 3.15
N GLU A 226 14.44 -2.25 4.33
CA GLU A 226 15.67 -3.00 4.53
C GLU A 226 15.56 -4.40 3.91
N PRO A 227 16.68 -5.02 3.48
CA PRO A 227 16.66 -6.39 2.96
C PRO A 227 16.06 -7.38 3.96
N ALA A 228 15.25 -8.30 3.47
CA ALA A 228 14.67 -9.35 4.29
C ALA A 228 15.77 -10.27 4.86
N GLU A 229 15.60 -10.71 6.09
CA GLU A 229 16.52 -11.66 6.75
C GLU A 229 15.88 -13.04 6.85
N ALA A 230 16.69 -14.07 6.63
CA ALA A 230 16.24 -15.46 6.82
C ALA A 230 15.79 -15.67 8.28
N PRO A 231 14.72 -16.47 8.51
CA PRO A 231 14.31 -16.81 9.86
C PRO A 231 15.42 -17.50 10.64
N GLU A 232 15.55 -17.19 11.93
CA GLU A 232 16.57 -17.82 12.80
C GLU A 232 16.35 -19.33 12.97
N GLU A 233 15.07 -19.76 13.01
CA GLU A 233 14.69 -21.16 13.16
C GLU A 233 13.81 -21.57 11.97
N VAL A 234 14.23 -22.64 11.28
CA VAL A 234 13.52 -23.22 10.14
C VAL A 234 13.35 -24.70 10.39
N ALA A 235 12.11 -25.21 10.28
CA ALA A 235 11.83 -26.63 10.40
C ALA A 235 12.41 -27.40 9.19
N GLU A 236 12.96 -28.60 9.47
CA GLU A 236 13.51 -29.54 8.48
C GLU A 236 12.41 -30.24 7.66
#